data_116ff876f4c70709260dea655d4f653d
#
_entry.id   116ff876f4c70709260dea655d4f653d
#
_cell.length_a   1.000
_cell.length_b   1.000
_cell.length_c   1.000
_cell.angle_alpha   90.00
_cell.angle_beta   90.00
_cell.angle_gamma   90.00
#
_symmetry.space_group_name_H-M   'P 1'
#
loop_
_entity.id
_entity.type
_entity.pdbx_description
1 polymer ?
#
loop_
_entity_poly.entity_id
_entity_poly.type
_entity_poly.pdbx_seq_one_letter_code
_entity_poly.pdbx_strand_id
1 'polypeptide(L)'
;MLKLLAERRELSVEIIKFKNEEKSSIRDKEREKQVLTRLLEVGRAYGLDTHYVSKIFQEIINDSIKIQNKFVIDSTNLKDGSETLKVAIQGIEGSYSFLATNQFFSDSGKDINFKKFDTFDEVVESVEDSTCDYAILPIENTTSGSINDVYDALTNSSLQIVGEEIFPVKHCLITTEDVPLNSIKKIFTHYQAARQCSKFLKSIPNAEVELLPDTA
;
A
#
# COMPACT_ATOMS: atom_id res chain seq x y z
N MET A 1 8.66 16.22 23.40
CA MET A 1 7.87 15.56 22.33
C MET A 1 8.73 14.58 21.52
N LEU A 2 9.79 15.02 20.80
CA LEU A 2 10.61 14.11 19.96
C LEU A 2 11.22 12.94 20.74
N LYS A 3 11.73 13.17 21.95
CA LYS A 3 12.24 12.10 22.83
C LYS A 3 11.17 11.05 23.12
N LEU A 4 9.94 11.46 23.45
CA LEU A 4 8.83 10.53 23.71
C LEU A 4 8.40 9.73 22.47
N LEU A 5 8.50 10.32 21.27
CA LEU A 5 8.27 9.59 20.03
C LEU A 5 9.33 8.54 19.77
N ALA A 6 10.61 8.85 20.06
CA ALA A 6 11.70 7.88 19.96
C ALA A 6 11.52 6.71 20.93
N GLU A 7 11.26 7.00 22.22
CA GLU A 7 10.97 5.99 23.25
C GLU A 7 9.77 5.10 22.86
N ARG A 8 8.72 5.70 22.26
CA ARG A 8 7.56 4.94 21.78
C ARG A 8 7.92 3.98 20.65
N ARG A 9 8.82 4.37 19.72
CA ARG A 9 9.31 3.49 18.66
C ARG A 9 10.05 2.28 19.21
N GLU A 10 10.92 2.48 20.21
CA GLU A 10 11.61 1.39 20.91
C GLU A 10 10.61 0.42 21.54
N LEU A 11 9.62 0.94 22.27
CA LEU A 11 8.56 0.12 22.86
C LEU A 11 7.72 -0.65 21.81
N SER A 12 7.53 -0.11 20.62
CA SER A 12 6.82 -0.80 19.54
C SER A 12 7.56 -2.06 19.08
N VAL A 13 8.91 -2.02 19.08
CA VAL A 13 9.75 -3.20 18.79
C VAL A 13 9.67 -4.24 19.92
N GLU A 14 9.64 -3.81 21.18
CA GLU A 14 9.49 -4.74 22.29
C GLU A 14 8.13 -5.43 22.27
N ILE A 15 7.05 -4.68 22.02
CA ILE A 15 5.68 -5.22 21.94
C ILE A 15 5.58 -6.29 20.87
N ILE A 16 6.19 -6.10 19.67
CA ILE A 16 6.08 -7.09 18.61
C ILE A 16 6.86 -8.37 18.90
N LYS A 17 7.98 -8.28 19.63
CA LYS A 17 8.70 -9.48 20.10
C LYS A 17 7.78 -10.37 20.93
N PHE A 18 7.07 -9.82 21.91
CA PHE A 18 6.09 -10.56 22.73
C PHE A 18 4.92 -11.11 21.89
N LYS A 19 4.35 -10.29 21.00
CA LYS A 19 3.25 -10.72 20.13
C LYS A 19 3.63 -11.87 19.21
N ASN A 20 4.86 -11.85 18.68
CA ASN A 20 5.37 -12.90 17.79
C ASN A 20 5.53 -14.24 18.53
N GLU A 21 5.93 -14.22 19.81
CA GLU A 21 5.99 -15.40 20.66
C GLU A 21 4.60 -15.99 20.92
N GLU A 22 3.57 -15.14 21.07
CA GLU A 22 2.19 -15.54 21.35
C GLU A 22 1.35 -15.82 20.09
N LYS A 23 1.91 -15.65 18.87
CA LYS A 23 1.20 -15.74 17.58
C LYS A 23 -0.03 -14.84 17.51
N SER A 24 0.00 -13.69 18.15
CA SER A 24 -1.11 -12.74 18.18
C SER A 24 -1.03 -11.75 17.02
N SER A 25 -2.20 -11.21 16.60
CA SER A 25 -2.28 -10.23 15.53
C SER A 25 -1.45 -8.97 15.82
N ILE A 26 -0.73 -8.45 14.81
CA ILE A 26 0.01 -7.19 14.89
C ILE A 26 -0.95 -6.06 15.24
N ARG A 27 -2.11 -6.02 14.58
CA ARG A 27 -3.10 -4.96 14.74
C ARG A 27 -4.25 -5.39 15.65
N ASP A 28 -4.48 -4.63 16.72
CA ASP A 28 -5.61 -4.79 17.65
C ASP A 28 -6.52 -3.56 17.52
N LYS A 29 -7.52 -3.67 16.64
CA LYS A 29 -8.47 -2.57 16.34
C LYS A 29 -9.26 -2.10 17.58
N GLU A 30 -9.63 -3.01 18.48
CA GLU A 30 -10.35 -2.67 19.71
C GLU A 30 -9.46 -1.88 20.66
N ARG A 31 -8.21 -2.28 20.80
CA ARG A 31 -7.23 -1.56 21.61
C ARG A 31 -6.91 -0.19 21.04
N GLU A 32 -6.73 -0.09 19.72
CA GLU A 32 -6.52 1.19 19.02
C GLU A 32 -7.67 2.16 19.30
N LYS A 33 -8.92 1.69 19.19
CA LYS A 33 -10.13 2.48 19.45
C LYS A 33 -10.21 2.95 20.89
N GLN A 34 -9.92 2.08 21.87
CA GLN A 34 -9.90 2.45 23.28
C GLN A 34 -8.85 3.52 23.58
N VAL A 35 -7.64 3.36 23.05
CA VAL A 35 -6.55 4.33 23.21
C VAL A 35 -6.94 5.68 22.59
N LEU A 36 -7.47 5.69 21.37
CA LEU A 36 -7.87 6.91 20.68
C LEU A 36 -9.00 7.63 21.45
N THR A 37 -10.02 6.90 21.92
CA THR A 37 -11.12 7.47 22.72
C THR A 37 -10.59 8.19 23.95
N ARG A 38 -9.71 7.53 24.71
CA ARG A 38 -9.09 8.14 25.90
C ARG A 38 -8.27 9.38 25.55
N LEU A 39 -7.53 9.37 24.45
CA LEU A 39 -6.72 10.51 24.01
C LEU A 39 -7.59 11.70 23.60
N LEU A 40 -8.74 11.46 22.97
CA LEU A 40 -9.70 12.51 22.63
C LEU A 40 -10.31 13.16 23.89
N GLU A 41 -10.62 12.39 24.92
CA GLU A 41 -11.10 12.92 26.21
C GLU A 41 -10.05 13.81 26.87
N VAL A 42 -8.80 13.33 26.95
CA VAL A 42 -7.69 14.11 27.50
C VAL A 42 -7.43 15.37 26.67
N GLY A 43 -7.45 15.26 25.34
CA GLY A 43 -7.29 16.40 24.44
C GLY A 43 -8.33 17.49 24.69
N ARG A 44 -9.59 17.12 24.86
CA ARG A 44 -10.68 18.06 25.23
C ARG A 44 -10.43 18.77 26.54
N ALA A 45 -9.91 18.07 27.54
CA ALA A 45 -9.60 18.67 28.83
C ALA A 45 -8.48 19.74 28.73
N TYR A 46 -7.62 19.64 27.71
CA TYR A 46 -6.60 20.66 27.40
C TYR A 46 -7.07 21.68 26.35
N GLY A 47 -8.34 21.68 25.96
CA GLY A 47 -8.87 22.62 24.97
C GLY A 47 -8.43 22.36 23.53
N LEU A 48 -7.93 21.14 23.22
CA LEU A 48 -7.49 20.77 21.88
C LEU A 48 -8.66 20.30 21.03
N ASP A 49 -8.62 20.64 19.74
CA ASP A 49 -9.59 20.16 18.76
C ASP A 49 -9.49 18.64 18.58
N THR A 50 -10.65 17.97 18.55
CA THR A 50 -10.71 16.50 18.49
C THR A 50 -10.19 15.93 17.18
N HIS A 51 -10.41 16.63 16.05
CA HIS A 51 -9.89 16.21 14.76
C HIS A 51 -8.36 16.34 14.71
N TYR A 52 -7.83 17.42 15.27
CA TYR A 52 -6.38 17.63 15.39
C TYR A 52 -5.71 16.51 16.21
N VAL A 53 -6.27 16.21 17.39
CA VAL A 53 -5.75 15.13 18.25
C VAL A 53 -5.84 13.77 17.53
N SER A 54 -6.99 13.47 16.93
CA SER A 54 -7.20 12.21 16.19
C SER A 54 -6.17 12.04 15.08
N LYS A 55 -5.95 13.06 14.26
CA LYS A 55 -4.99 13.02 13.15
C LYS A 55 -3.56 12.71 13.61
N ILE A 56 -3.08 13.42 14.64
CA ILE A 56 -1.73 13.22 15.17
C ILE A 56 -1.56 11.79 15.71
N PHE A 57 -2.51 11.33 16.53
CA PHE A 57 -2.39 10.02 17.14
C PHE A 57 -2.60 8.87 16.16
N GLN A 58 -3.40 9.08 15.11
CA GLN A 58 -3.52 8.11 14.02
C GLN A 58 -2.19 7.93 13.30
N GLU A 59 -1.46 9.02 13.00
CA GLU A 59 -0.13 8.94 12.41
C GLU A 59 0.87 8.21 13.33
N ILE A 60 0.83 8.48 14.63
CA ILE A 60 1.68 7.79 15.61
C ILE A 60 1.36 6.30 15.70
N ILE A 61 0.09 5.91 15.61
CA ILE A 61 -0.34 4.51 15.61
C ILE A 61 0.13 3.82 14.32
N ASN A 62 -0.05 4.46 13.17
CA ASN A 62 0.38 3.95 11.87
C ASN A 62 1.91 3.75 11.81
N ASP A 63 2.68 4.71 12.34
CA ASP A 63 4.15 4.55 12.47
C ASP A 63 4.53 3.33 13.33
N SER A 64 3.83 3.12 14.45
CA SER A 64 4.06 1.94 15.31
C SER A 64 3.76 0.62 14.59
N ILE A 65 2.70 0.58 13.78
CA ILE A 65 2.34 -0.60 12.97
C ILE A 65 3.42 -0.86 11.90
N LYS A 66 3.90 0.18 11.21
CA LYS A 66 4.99 0.06 10.23
C LYS A 66 6.25 -0.53 10.85
N ILE A 67 6.64 -0.07 12.04
CA ILE A 67 7.80 -0.60 12.76
C ILE A 67 7.61 -2.07 13.13
N GLN A 68 6.42 -2.45 13.59
CA GLN A 68 6.11 -3.83 13.96
C GLN A 68 6.13 -4.74 12.73
N ASN A 69 5.53 -4.32 11.62
CA ASN A 69 5.58 -5.05 10.35
C ASN A 69 7.02 -5.24 9.86
N LYS A 70 7.83 -4.17 9.88
CA LYS A 70 9.24 -4.26 9.51
C LYS A 70 9.99 -5.29 10.36
N PHE A 71 9.77 -5.30 11.67
CA PHE A 71 10.40 -6.28 12.56
C PHE A 71 10.00 -7.73 12.22
N VAL A 72 8.72 -7.98 11.89
CA VAL A 72 8.26 -9.32 11.48
C VAL A 72 8.91 -9.72 10.16
N ILE A 73 8.93 -8.83 9.17
CA ILE A 73 9.58 -9.04 7.88
C ILE A 73 11.07 -9.40 8.08
N ASP A 74 11.79 -8.60 8.87
CA ASP A 74 13.21 -8.81 9.14
C ASP A 74 13.45 -10.14 9.88
N SER A 75 12.61 -10.48 10.86
CA SER A 75 12.76 -11.71 11.65
C SER A 75 12.42 -12.98 10.86
N THR A 76 11.50 -12.89 9.91
CA THR A 76 11.15 -14.00 9.01
C THR A 76 12.27 -14.25 7.98
N ASN A 77 12.86 -13.18 7.46
CA ASN A 77 13.92 -13.20 6.45
C ASN A 77 15.33 -13.51 7.01
N LEU A 78 15.55 -13.38 8.33
CA LEU A 78 16.82 -13.75 8.97
C LEU A 78 17.11 -15.26 8.91
N LYS A 79 16.10 -16.08 8.58
CA LYS A 79 16.29 -17.54 8.45
C LYS A 79 16.99 -17.97 7.16
N ASP A 80 16.97 -17.16 6.10
CA ASP A 80 17.44 -17.58 4.78
C ASP A 80 18.74 -16.90 4.31
N GLY A 81 19.26 -15.88 5.00
CA GLY A 81 20.51 -15.19 4.62
C GLY A 81 20.48 -14.53 3.23
N SER A 82 19.33 -14.47 2.57
CA SER A 82 19.18 -13.86 1.24
C SER A 82 19.17 -12.34 1.34
N GLU A 83 20.07 -11.71 0.57
CA GLU A 83 20.09 -10.23 0.42
C GLU A 83 18.97 -9.73 -0.51
N THR A 84 18.25 -10.64 -1.18
CA THR A 84 17.24 -10.33 -2.18
C THR A 84 15.87 -10.89 -1.78
N LEU A 85 14.82 -10.04 -1.81
CA LEU A 85 13.43 -10.44 -1.59
C LEU A 85 12.76 -10.75 -2.93
N LYS A 86 12.10 -11.88 -3.04
CA LYS A 86 11.26 -12.22 -4.20
C LYS A 86 9.83 -11.74 -3.91
N VAL A 87 9.36 -10.76 -4.65
CA VAL A 87 8.02 -10.19 -4.46
C VAL A 87 7.17 -10.40 -5.70
N ALA A 88 6.06 -11.10 -5.53
CA ALA A 88 5.06 -11.33 -6.56
C ALA A 88 4.17 -10.09 -6.76
N ILE A 89 4.00 -9.70 -8.01
CA ILE A 89 3.10 -8.61 -8.41
C ILE A 89 2.30 -9.00 -9.65
N GLN A 90 1.08 -8.50 -9.75
CA GLN A 90 0.33 -8.55 -11.00
C GLN A 90 0.71 -7.36 -11.88
N GLY A 91 0.98 -7.62 -13.17
CA GLY A 91 1.32 -6.62 -14.17
C GLY A 91 2.83 -6.45 -14.41
N ILE A 92 3.19 -5.33 -15.01
CA ILE A 92 4.55 -5.06 -15.49
C ILE A 92 5.30 -4.03 -14.65
N GLU A 93 6.56 -3.81 -14.98
CA GLU A 93 7.36 -2.73 -14.42
C GLU A 93 6.73 -1.36 -14.71
N GLY A 94 6.68 -0.50 -13.68
CA GLY A 94 5.97 0.77 -13.75
C GLY A 94 4.50 0.70 -13.34
N SER A 95 3.91 -0.48 -13.18
CA SER A 95 2.55 -0.63 -12.65
C SER A 95 2.43 -0.10 -11.20
N TYR A 96 1.22 0.19 -10.75
CA TYR A 96 1.01 0.65 -9.37
C TYR A 96 1.44 -0.38 -8.33
N SER A 97 1.26 -1.67 -8.60
CA SER A 97 1.78 -2.74 -7.75
C SER A 97 3.30 -2.72 -7.65
N PHE A 98 4.00 -2.50 -8.78
CA PHE A 98 5.46 -2.34 -8.80
C PHE A 98 5.92 -1.13 -7.97
N LEU A 99 5.28 0.03 -8.16
CA LEU A 99 5.62 1.26 -7.45
C LEU A 99 5.31 1.15 -5.94
N ALA A 100 4.17 0.58 -5.58
CA ALA A 100 3.79 0.33 -4.19
C ALA A 100 4.77 -0.65 -3.51
N THR A 101 5.25 -1.67 -4.22
CA THR A 101 6.27 -2.59 -3.72
C THR A 101 7.56 -1.86 -3.39
N ASN A 102 8.07 -1.02 -4.30
CA ASN A 102 9.28 -0.24 -4.05
C ASN A 102 9.11 0.69 -2.84
N GLN A 103 7.94 1.31 -2.70
CA GLN A 103 7.65 2.19 -1.56
C GLN A 103 7.57 1.41 -0.24
N PHE A 104 6.88 0.27 -0.22
CA PHE A 104 6.71 -0.54 0.99
C PHE A 104 8.05 -1.11 1.50
N PHE A 105 8.90 -1.59 0.59
CA PHE A 105 10.19 -2.19 0.92
C PHE A 105 11.38 -1.22 0.89
N SER A 106 11.16 0.10 0.69
CA SER A 106 12.22 1.11 0.58
C SER A 106 13.23 1.08 1.73
N ASP A 107 12.74 0.81 2.93
CA ASP A 107 13.55 0.80 4.16
C ASP A 107 14.05 -0.60 4.56
N SER A 108 13.80 -1.62 3.72
CA SER A 108 14.21 -2.99 4.04
C SER A 108 15.71 -3.22 3.98
N GLY A 109 16.44 -2.39 3.20
CA GLY A 109 17.86 -2.57 2.93
C GLY A 109 18.17 -3.79 2.07
N LYS A 110 17.17 -4.41 1.45
CA LYS A 110 17.29 -5.59 0.58
C LYS A 110 16.95 -5.25 -0.86
N ASP A 111 17.59 -5.92 -1.80
CA ASP A 111 17.22 -5.87 -3.21
C ASP A 111 15.89 -6.58 -3.46
N ILE A 112 15.06 -6.04 -4.35
CA ILE A 112 13.77 -6.64 -4.69
C ILE A 112 13.87 -7.33 -6.05
N ASN A 113 13.61 -8.62 -6.06
CA ASN A 113 13.45 -9.42 -7.27
C ASN A 113 11.96 -9.57 -7.57
N PHE A 114 11.45 -8.78 -8.50
CA PHE A 114 10.07 -8.81 -8.91
C PHE A 114 9.74 -10.07 -9.73
N LYS A 115 8.71 -10.80 -9.29
CA LYS A 115 8.09 -11.88 -10.05
C LYS A 115 6.75 -11.37 -10.57
N LYS A 116 6.59 -11.33 -11.88
CA LYS A 116 5.43 -10.78 -12.59
C LYS A 116 4.49 -11.90 -12.99
N PHE A 117 3.21 -11.70 -12.73
CA PHE A 117 2.14 -12.66 -13.02
C PHE A 117 0.98 -11.94 -13.72
N ASP A 118 0.19 -12.69 -14.46
CA ASP A 118 -0.93 -12.16 -15.23
C ASP A 118 -2.19 -12.03 -14.37
N THR A 119 -2.38 -12.91 -13.38
CA THR A 119 -3.57 -12.98 -12.53
C THR A 119 -3.23 -12.83 -11.04
N PHE A 120 -4.21 -12.43 -10.24
CA PHE A 120 -4.07 -12.36 -8.78
C PHE A 120 -3.97 -13.74 -8.13
N ASP A 121 -4.62 -14.76 -8.71
CA ASP A 121 -4.52 -16.13 -8.23
C ASP A 121 -3.07 -16.63 -8.34
N GLU A 122 -2.41 -16.43 -9.49
CA GLU A 122 -1.01 -16.80 -9.66
C GLU A 122 -0.08 -16.06 -8.69
N VAL A 123 -0.39 -14.79 -8.38
CA VAL A 123 0.36 -14.01 -7.37
C VAL A 123 0.24 -14.66 -6.00
N VAL A 124 -0.96 -15.06 -5.59
CA VAL A 124 -1.24 -15.72 -4.30
C VAL A 124 -0.58 -17.09 -4.26
N GLU A 125 -0.78 -17.92 -5.27
CA GLU A 125 -0.21 -19.26 -5.37
C GLU A 125 1.32 -19.25 -5.28
N SER A 126 1.98 -18.25 -5.89
CA SER A 126 3.44 -18.14 -5.86
C SER A 126 4.03 -17.93 -4.46
N VAL A 127 3.25 -17.39 -3.53
CA VAL A 127 3.66 -17.25 -2.12
C VAL A 127 3.30 -18.51 -1.33
N GLU A 128 2.17 -19.15 -1.64
CA GLU A 128 1.77 -20.41 -0.99
C GLU A 128 2.75 -21.55 -1.31
N ASP A 129 3.25 -21.63 -2.54
CA ASP A 129 4.24 -22.61 -2.97
C ASP A 129 5.70 -22.21 -2.63
N SER A 130 5.88 -21.07 -1.95
CA SER A 130 7.19 -20.52 -1.56
C SER A 130 8.11 -20.15 -2.73
N THR A 131 7.60 -19.96 -3.94
CA THR A 131 8.33 -19.41 -5.10
C THR A 131 8.67 -17.93 -4.87
N CYS A 132 7.75 -17.18 -4.19
CA CYS A 132 7.93 -15.83 -3.75
C CYS A 132 7.83 -15.71 -2.23
N ASP A 133 8.51 -14.70 -1.66
CA ASP A 133 8.50 -14.42 -0.22
C ASP A 133 7.29 -13.60 0.18
N TYR A 134 6.86 -12.70 -0.71
CA TYR A 134 5.74 -11.77 -0.51
C TYR A 134 4.95 -11.58 -1.79
N ALA A 135 3.69 -11.15 -1.63
CA ALA A 135 2.83 -10.65 -2.69
C ALA A 135 2.36 -9.23 -2.37
N ILE A 136 2.27 -8.38 -3.38
CA ILE A 136 1.56 -7.09 -3.30
C ILE A 136 0.32 -7.18 -4.15
N LEU A 137 -0.82 -6.98 -3.52
CA LEU A 137 -2.15 -7.09 -4.12
C LEU A 137 -2.94 -5.79 -3.92
N PRO A 138 -3.55 -5.23 -4.97
CA PRO A 138 -4.39 -4.04 -4.85
C PRO A 138 -5.75 -4.42 -4.26
N ILE A 139 -6.04 -4.01 -3.04
CA ILE A 139 -7.31 -4.34 -2.34
C ILE A 139 -8.44 -3.40 -2.74
N GLU A 140 -8.14 -2.11 -2.85
CA GLU A 140 -9.14 -1.08 -3.07
C GLU A 140 -8.57 0.09 -3.88
N ASN A 141 -9.42 0.65 -4.72
CA ASN A 141 -9.18 1.93 -5.37
C ASN A 141 -10.28 2.92 -4.96
N THR A 142 -9.89 4.08 -4.46
CA THR A 142 -10.82 5.09 -3.92
C THR A 142 -11.88 5.56 -4.93
N THR A 143 -11.66 5.38 -6.22
CA THR A 143 -12.60 5.77 -7.29
C THR A 143 -13.43 4.59 -7.81
N SER A 144 -12.85 3.40 -7.86
CA SER A 144 -13.48 2.19 -8.43
C SER A 144 -14.01 1.24 -7.35
N GLY A 145 -13.64 1.45 -6.09
CA GLY A 145 -14.01 0.58 -4.96
C GLY A 145 -13.12 -0.65 -4.82
N SER A 146 -13.65 -1.66 -4.18
CA SER A 146 -12.96 -2.92 -3.89
C SER A 146 -12.67 -3.73 -5.15
N ILE A 147 -11.55 -4.44 -5.15
CA ILE A 147 -11.14 -5.35 -6.23
C ILE A 147 -11.53 -6.77 -5.82
N ASN A 148 -12.71 -7.20 -6.25
CA ASN A 148 -13.32 -8.46 -5.80
C ASN A 148 -12.44 -9.67 -6.10
N ASP A 149 -11.78 -9.73 -7.25
CA ASP A 149 -10.91 -10.83 -7.64
C ASP A 149 -9.78 -11.05 -6.61
N VAL A 150 -9.27 -9.97 -6.01
CA VAL A 150 -8.25 -10.07 -4.94
C VAL A 150 -8.85 -10.61 -3.64
N TYR A 151 -10.08 -10.19 -3.29
CA TYR A 151 -10.77 -10.74 -2.12
C TYR A 151 -11.05 -12.23 -2.28
N ASP A 152 -11.46 -12.65 -3.47
CA ASP A 152 -11.75 -14.05 -3.77
C ASP A 152 -10.46 -14.90 -3.69
N ALA A 153 -9.35 -14.44 -4.27
CA ALA A 153 -8.05 -15.10 -4.18
C ALA A 153 -7.58 -15.22 -2.71
N LEU A 154 -7.69 -14.15 -1.91
CA LEU A 154 -7.26 -14.17 -0.50
C LEU A 154 -8.18 -15.02 0.38
N THR A 155 -9.48 -15.08 0.10
CA THR A 155 -10.44 -15.87 0.90
C THR A 155 -10.12 -17.36 0.86
N ASN A 156 -9.60 -17.84 -0.26
CA ASN A 156 -9.25 -19.23 -0.50
C ASN A 156 -7.78 -19.57 -0.13
N SER A 157 -7.02 -18.59 0.33
CA SER A 157 -5.59 -18.76 0.64
C SER A 157 -5.33 -18.97 2.14
N SER A 158 -4.19 -19.58 2.44
CA SER A 158 -3.66 -19.72 3.80
C SER A 158 -2.75 -18.58 4.24
N LEU A 159 -2.54 -17.59 3.37
CA LEU A 159 -1.62 -16.49 3.57
C LEU A 159 -2.11 -15.49 4.62
N GLN A 160 -1.18 -14.73 5.18
CA GLN A 160 -1.45 -13.68 6.15
C GLN A 160 -1.10 -12.32 5.57
N ILE A 161 -1.98 -11.33 5.81
CA ILE A 161 -1.69 -9.93 5.46
C ILE A 161 -0.72 -9.38 6.52
N VAL A 162 0.49 -9.05 6.08
CA VAL A 162 1.59 -8.57 6.94
C VAL A 162 1.78 -7.06 6.88
N GLY A 163 1.11 -6.38 5.96
CA GLY A 163 1.20 -4.93 5.85
C GLY A 163 0.20 -4.32 4.88
N GLU A 164 0.15 -3.00 4.88
CA GLU A 164 -0.70 -2.18 4.01
C GLU A 164 0.12 -1.01 3.48
N GLU A 165 -0.02 -0.70 2.18
CA GLU A 165 0.56 0.49 1.58
C GLU A 165 -0.51 1.27 0.82
N ILE A 166 -0.52 2.60 1.01
CA ILE A 166 -1.41 3.50 0.28
C ILE A 166 -0.61 4.25 -0.75
N PHE A 167 -0.78 3.87 -2.02
CA PHE A 167 -0.07 4.49 -3.13
C PHE A 167 -0.96 5.53 -3.84
N PRO A 168 -0.54 6.81 -3.90
CA PRO A 168 -1.33 7.85 -4.55
C PRO A 168 -1.27 7.72 -6.07
N VAL A 169 -2.42 7.50 -6.71
CA VAL A 169 -2.56 7.44 -8.16
C VAL A 169 -2.64 8.87 -8.73
N LYS A 170 -1.65 9.26 -9.54
CA LYS A 170 -1.60 10.54 -10.24
C LYS A 170 -1.50 10.28 -11.74
N HIS A 171 -2.62 10.47 -12.46
CA HIS A 171 -2.61 10.36 -13.90
C HIS A 171 -1.95 11.57 -14.57
N CYS A 172 -1.12 11.32 -15.56
CA CYS A 172 -0.47 12.34 -16.37
C CYS A 172 -0.84 12.15 -17.85
N LEU A 173 -1.04 13.24 -18.56
CA LEU A 173 -1.10 13.22 -20.02
C LEU A 173 0.32 13.36 -20.55
N ILE A 174 0.76 12.41 -21.36
CA ILE A 174 2.12 12.36 -21.90
C ILE A 174 2.05 12.56 -23.40
N THR A 175 2.96 13.37 -23.94
CA THR A 175 3.14 13.61 -25.36
C THR A 175 4.62 13.45 -25.73
N THR A 176 4.91 13.10 -26.97
CA THR A 176 6.29 12.97 -27.47
C THR A 176 7.01 14.30 -27.63
N GLU A 177 6.25 15.39 -27.77
CA GLU A 177 6.74 16.75 -27.93
C GLU A 177 5.94 17.69 -27.06
N ASP A 178 6.49 18.84 -26.73
CA ASP A 178 5.76 19.91 -26.03
C ASP A 178 4.73 20.54 -26.98
N VAL A 179 3.48 20.18 -26.80
CA VAL A 179 2.36 20.61 -27.62
C VAL A 179 1.23 21.22 -26.78
N PRO A 180 0.54 22.24 -27.27
CA PRO A 180 -0.60 22.78 -26.55
C PRO A 180 -1.77 21.78 -26.51
N LEU A 181 -2.52 21.73 -25.38
CA LEU A 181 -3.61 20.77 -25.14
C LEU A 181 -4.67 20.77 -26.26
N ASN A 182 -4.94 21.91 -26.86
CA ASN A 182 -5.93 22.04 -27.95
C ASN A 182 -5.49 21.46 -29.30
N SER A 183 -4.21 21.10 -29.45
CA SER A 183 -3.68 20.42 -30.64
C SER A 183 -3.77 18.90 -30.57
N ILE A 184 -4.08 18.34 -29.38
CA ILE A 184 -4.18 16.90 -29.18
C ILE A 184 -5.45 16.39 -29.87
N LYS A 185 -5.29 15.42 -30.77
CA LYS A 185 -6.39 14.83 -31.55
C LYS A 185 -6.79 13.43 -31.02
N LYS A 186 -5.83 12.65 -30.50
CA LYS A 186 -6.07 11.31 -29.96
C LYS A 186 -5.38 11.13 -28.64
N ILE A 187 -6.05 10.43 -27.74
CA ILE A 187 -5.55 10.07 -26.42
C ILE A 187 -5.78 8.57 -26.24
N PHE A 188 -4.69 7.84 -26.03
CA PHE A 188 -4.70 6.42 -25.76
C PHE A 188 -4.66 6.21 -24.25
N THR A 189 -5.55 5.37 -23.71
CA THR A 189 -5.60 5.17 -22.27
C THR A 189 -6.39 3.90 -21.90
N HIS A 190 -6.11 3.35 -20.73
CA HIS A 190 -6.91 2.28 -20.17
C HIS A 190 -8.29 2.78 -19.69
N TYR A 191 -9.31 1.93 -19.76
CA TYR A 191 -10.70 2.28 -19.39
C TYR A 191 -10.82 2.94 -18.01
N GLN A 192 -10.11 2.41 -17.00
CA GLN A 192 -10.19 2.96 -15.64
C GLN A 192 -9.60 4.37 -15.56
N ALA A 193 -8.46 4.63 -16.19
CA ALA A 193 -7.85 5.95 -16.24
C ALA A 193 -8.73 6.95 -17.01
N ALA A 194 -9.33 6.53 -18.13
CA ALA A 194 -10.30 7.35 -18.86
C ALA A 194 -11.49 7.76 -18.00
N ARG A 195 -12.04 6.81 -17.23
CA ARG A 195 -13.16 7.06 -16.33
C ARG A 195 -12.77 8.03 -15.20
N GLN A 196 -11.63 7.85 -14.59
CA GLN A 196 -11.14 8.69 -13.49
C GLN A 196 -10.83 10.12 -13.98
N CYS A 197 -10.29 10.27 -15.19
CA CYS A 197 -9.94 11.54 -15.80
C CYS A 197 -11.06 12.14 -16.69
N SER A 198 -12.27 11.59 -16.67
CA SER A 198 -13.33 11.92 -17.64
C SER A 198 -13.66 13.42 -17.71
N LYS A 199 -13.63 14.15 -16.60
CA LYS A 199 -13.86 15.61 -16.59
C LYS A 199 -12.74 16.36 -17.31
N PHE A 200 -11.49 15.98 -17.09
CA PHE A 200 -10.32 16.57 -17.71
C PHE A 200 -10.31 16.25 -19.23
N LEU A 201 -10.51 14.99 -19.59
CA LEU A 201 -10.53 14.56 -20.99
C LEU A 201 -11.60 15.31 -21.82
N LYS A 202 -12.78 15.52 -21.24
CA LYS A 202 -13.85 16.33 -21.87
C LYS A 202 -13.50 17.80 -22.03
N SER A 203 -12.53 18.32 -21.29
CA SER A 203 -12.08 19.71 -21.43
C SER A 203 -11.08 19.92 -22.59
N ILE A 204 -10.57 18.85 -23.18
CA ILE A 204 -9.66 18.91 -24.33
C ILE A 204 -10.51 18.93 -25.60
N PRO A 205 -10.55 20.04 -26.32
CA PRO A 205 -11.42 20.16 -27.49
C PRO A 205 -10.93 19.26 -28.63
N ASN A 206 -11.87 18.55 -29.24
CA ASN A 206 -11.64 17.70 -30.43
C ASN A 206 -10.69 16.50 -30.21
N ALA A 207 -10.39 16.13 -28.99
CA ALA A 207 -9.62 14.93 -28.70
C ALA A 207 -10.51 13.68 -28.65
N GLU A 208 -10.16 12.68 -29.45
CA GLU A 208 -10.78 11.36 -29.43
C GLU A 208 -10.05 10.46 -28.41
N VAL A 209 -10.81 9.79 -27.55
CA VAL A 209 -10.24 8.84 -26.56
C VAL A 209 -10.36 7.41 -27.09
N GLU A 210 -9.23 6.77 -27.31
CA GLU A 210 -9.12 5.37 -27.73
C GLU A 210 -8.69 4.51 -26.55
N LEU A 211 -9.48 3.48 -26.23
CA LEU A 211 -9.23 2.62 -25.09
C LEU A 211 -8.28 1.48 -25.45
N LEU A 212 -7.23 1.32 -24.66
CA LEU A 212 -6.25 0.24 -24.77
C LEU A 212 -6.33 -0.68 -23.53
N PRO A 213 -5.86 -1.94 -23.67
CA PRO A 213 -5.81 -2.88 -22.55
C PRO A 213 -4.91 -2.43 -21.42
N ASP A 214 -3.85 -1.66 -21.72
CA ASP A 214 -2.91 -1.08 -20.76
C ASP A 214 -2.50 0.35 -21.21
N THR A 215 -1.98 1.13 -20.25
CA THR A 215 -1.45 2.50 -20.47
C THR A 215 0.04 2.61 -20.21
N ALA A 216 0.71 1.52 -19.86
CA ALA A 216 2.16 1.45 -19.66
C ALA A 216 2.89 0.95 -20.91
#